data_96e6fb50222e2501ecd6ee982bca0415
#
_entry.id   96e6fb50222e2501ecd6ee982bca0415
#
_cell.length_a   1.000
_cell.length_b   1.000
_cell.length_c   1.000
_cell.angle_alpha   90.00
_cell.angle_beta   90.00
_cell.angle_gamma   90.00
#
_symmetry.space_group_name_H-M   'P 1'
#
loop_
_entity.id
_entity.type
_entity.pdbx_description
1 polymer ?
#
loop_
_entity_poly.entity_id
_entity_poly.type
_entity_poly.pdbx_seq_one_letter_code
_entity_poly.pdbx_strand_id
1 'polypeptide(L)'
;MTAVVGTTPTASTMTAATGRPAPAVSPGARASRRGPLERSNALVLAVAQGLFTAALAVDLTLTGLTGYQLAPDKSLATLPFALITVAGAVTTLFASLLMQRIGRRWGFVIGASTCAVGGSISLWSVLHGAFWSFCLGTAAVGVFQAFAQYYRLAAADSVGPDRKARVISMVLAGGVIAAVLGPALAAWSKSFFPTLFAGSYLMVAALGAASALLLAAGYRDIESTSDMPDRADRPARSLRAVLLQPISLAALANNVIGGVVMMFVMTAAPLAAVASHHSIDDGANIIQWHLVGMYAPSFFAGWLITRFGMPAVLFAGMVLSGVCGLIATTSTGLAAFYVALLCLGVGWNFMFVGGTTLLASSHLPAERARVQGVAEMIRYGFTAAATLAAGPVLERFGWVSLNLVILPLLLMAAVMTLIWVRSTDRENDAQAGAPLPSAPRGAAR
;
A
#
# COMPACT_ATOMS: atom_id res chain seq x y z
N MET A 1 -27.78 57.96 -63.33
CA MET A 1 -27.75 59.14 -62.42
C MET A 1 -27.46 58.60 -61.06
N THR A 2 -26.46 58.77 -60.32
CA THR A 2 -25.44 59.76 -60.12
C THR A 2 -24.25 59.07 -59.41
N ALA A 3 -23.05 59.44 -59.70
CA ALA A 3 -21.80 58.97 -59.11
C ALA A 3 -21.64 59.34 -57.64
N VAL A 4 -20.94 58.53 -56.86
CA VAL A 4 -20.33 58.92 -55.61
C VAL A 4 -18.87 58.48 -55.60
N VAL A 5 -18.08 59.46 -55.29
CA VAL A 5 -16.63 59.57 -55.25
C VAL A 5 -16.06 58.79 -54.07
N GLY A 6 -14.92 58.16 -54.25
CA GLY A 6 -14.13 57.49 -53.22
C GLY A 6 -13.35 58.50 -52.39
N THR A 7 -13.13 58.12 -51.12
CA THR A 7 -12.09 58.67 -50.24
C THR A 7 -11.36 57.56 -49.53
N THR A 8 -10.07 57.42 -49.83
CA THR A 8 -9.08 56.58 -49.11
C THR A 8 -8.75 57.19 -47.75
N PRO A 9 -8.68 56.41 -46.63
CA PRO A 9 -8.02 56.83 -45.44
C PRO A 9 -6.57 56.33 -45.37
N THR A 10 -5.75 57.27 -45.01
CA THR A 10 -4.31 57.19 -44.73
C THR A 10 -3.92 56.11 -43.71
N ALA A 11 -2.88 55.38 -44.06
CA ALA A 11 -2.21 54.40 -43.22
C ALA A 11 -1.54 55.09 -41.99
N SER A 12 -2.01 54.80 -40.80
CA SER A 12 -1.32 55.11 -39.54
C SER A 12 -0.36 53.97 -39.19
N THR A 13 0.92 54.25 -39.21
CA THR A 13 2.03 53.41 -38.81
C THR A 13 1.94 53.11 -37.30
N MET A 14 1.39 51.97 -36.90
CA MET A 14 1.57 51.38 -35.56
C MET A 14 2.93 50.70 -35.48
N THR A 15 3.83 51.32 -34.71
CA THR A 15 5.12 50.76 -34.28
C THR A 15 4.87 49.47 -33.49
N ALA A 16 5.14 48.30 -34.09
CA ALA A 16 5.15 47.03 -33.40
C ALA A 16 6.34 46.97 -32.45
N ALA A 17 6.03 46.95 -31.14
CA ALA A 17 7.01 46.66 -30.10
C ALA A 17 7.48 45.20 -30.31
N THR A 18 8.70 45.02 -30.76
CA THR A 18 9.38 43.72 -30.89
C THR A 18 9.69 43.18 -29.49
N GLY A 19 8.72 42.48 -28.89
CA GLY A 19 8.97 41.63 -27.73
C GLY A 19 9.91 40.49 -28.19
N ARG A 20 11.16 40.53 -27.75
CA ARG A 20 12.10 39.42 -27.95
C ARG A 20 11.48 38.17 -27.32
N PRO A 21 11.28 37.07 -28.06
CA PRO A 21 10.89 35.80 -27.46
C PRO A 21 11.99 35.37 -26.48
N ALA A 22 11.59 34.94 -25.26
CA ALA A 22 12.51 34.39 -24.29
C ALA A 22 13.34 33.28 -24.94
N PRO A 23 14.66 33.15 -24.65
CA PRO A 23 15.52 32.18 -25.31
C PRO A 23 14.99 30.76 -25.04
N ALA A 24 14.62 30.04 -26.07
CA ALA A 24 14.25 28.65 -26.01
C ALA A 24 15.42 27.84 -25.44
N VAL A 25 15.23 27.32 -24.25
CA VAL A 25 16.24 26.45 -23.60
C VAL A 25 16.42 25.22 -24.48
N SER A 26 17.65 25.00 -24.97
CA SER A 26 17.99 23.90 -25.86
C SER A 26 17.62 22.54 -25.27
N PRO A 27 17.17 21.56 -26.06
CA PRO A 27 16.78 20.22 -25.59
C PRO A 27 17.86 19.52 -24.77
N GLY A 28 19.15 19.74 -25.09
CA GLY A 28 20.29 19.19 -24.34
C GLY A 28 20.44 19.76 -22.93
N ALA A 29 20.14 21.05 -22.71
CA ALA A 29 20.20 21.68 -21.38
C ALA A 29 19.05 21.23 -20.48
N ARG A 30 17.90 20.86 -21.05
CA ARG A 30 16.77 20.23 -20.32
C ARG A 30 17.10 18.79 -19.91
N ALA A 31 17.74 18.01 -20.75
CA ALA A 31 18.15 16.63 -20.47
C ALA A 31 19.23 16.55 -19.38
N SER A 32 20.21 17.46 -19.37
CA SER A 32 21.31 17.48 -18.38
C SER A 32 20.84 17.84 -16.96
N ARG A 33 19.74 18.60 -16.80
CA ARG A 33 19.17 18.96 -15.50
C ARG A 33 18.18 17.91 -14.96
N ARG A 34 17.63 17.02 -15.81
CA ARG A 34 16.66 15.99 -15.39
C ARG A 34 17.29 14.90 -14.53
N GLY A 35 18.45 14.37 -14.89
CA GLY A 35 19.10 13.27 -14.20
C GLY A 35 19.38 13.51 -12.70
N PRO A 36 19.91 14.68 -12.28
CA PRO A 36 20.10 15.01 -10.88
C PRO A 36 18.78 15.16 -10.10
N LEU A 37 17.75 15.78 -10.71
CA LEU A 37 16.42 15.95 -10.11
C LEU A 37 15.69 14.63 -9.93
N GLU A 38 15.78 13.71 -10.90
CA GLU A 38 15.20 12.38 -10.82
C GLU A 38 15.79 11.59 -9.63
N ARG A 39 17.12 11.63 -9.44
CA ARG A 39 17.78 10.99 -8.31
C ARG A 39 17.41 11.63 -6.97
N SER A 40 17.35 12.97 -6.92
CA SER A 40 16.94 13.70 -5.73
C SER A 40 15.51 13.36 -5.32
N ASN A 41 14.56 13.40 -6.26
CA ASN A 41 13.17 13.03 -5.99
C ASN A 41 13.04 11.58 -5.52
N ALA A 42 13.76 10.64 -6.15
CA ALA A 42 13.73 9.24 -5.75
C ALA A 42 14.24 9.05 -4.32
N LEU A 43 15.31 9.74 -3.94
CA LEU A 43 15.85 9.69 -2.57
C LEU A 43 14.88 10.32 -1.56
N VAL A 44 14.35 11.50 -1.88
CA VAL A 44 13.36 12.19 -1.03
C VAL A 44 12.14 11.29 -0.80
N LEU A 45 11.61 10.66 -1.84
CA LEU A 45 10.46 9.74 -1.73
C LEU A 45 10.81 8.45 -0.98
N ALA A 46 12.04 7.94 -1.10
CA ALA A 46 12.50 6.79 -0.33
C ALA A 46 12.60 7.11 1.17
N VAL A 47 13.15 8.28 1.53
CA VAL A 47 13.19 8.72 2.94
C VAL A 47 11.79 9.02 3.46
N ALA A 48 10.94 9.69 2.67
CA ALA A 48 9.54 9.94 3.04
C ALA A 48 8.76 8.64 3.24
N GLN A 49 9.01 7.60 2.41
CA GLN A 49 8.45 6.26 2.60
C GLN A 49 8.93 5.64 3.91
N GLY A 50 10.20 5.82 4.26
CA GLY A 50 10.77 5.38 5.53
C GLY A 50 10.08 6.06 6.72
N LEU A 51 9.95 7.39 6.69
CA LEU A 51 9.27 8.15 7.75
C LEU A 51 7.80 7.74 7.90
N PHE A 52 7.09 7.56 6.78
CA PHE A 52 5.73 7.04 6.78
C PHE A 52 5.63 5.65 7.42
N THR A 53 6.49 4.72 6.96
CA THR A 53 6.44 3.34 7.45
C THR A 53 6.83 3.26 8.94
N ALA A 54 7.77 4.10 9.40
CA ALA A 54 8.12 4.19 10.82
C ALA A 54 6.94 4.69 11.65
N ALA A 55 6.25 5.76 11.22
CA ALA A 55 5.07 6.27 11.90
C ALA A 55 3.96 5.20 11.97
N LEU A 56 3.68 4.54 10.84
CA LEU A 56 2.68 3.46 10.78
C LEU A 56 3.07 2.28 11.66
N ALA A 57 4.35 1.91 11.74
CA ALA A 57 4.81 0.82 12.58
C ALA A 57 4.69 1.13 14.09
N VAL A 58 4.87 2.40 14.50
CA VAL A 58 4.57 2.85 15.87
C VAL A 58 3.08 2.67 16.17
N ASP A 59 2.21 3.15 15.29
CA ASP A 59 0.76 2.98 15.43
C ASP A 59 0.37 1.50 15.48
N LEU A 60 0.91 0.69 14.57
CA LEU A 60 0.63 -0.73 14.49
C LEU A 60 0.98 -1.47 15.77
N THR A 61 2.07 -1.05 16.41
CA THR A 61 2.58 -1.70 17.63
C THR A 61 1.76 -1.34 18.85
N LEU A 62 1.34 -0.07 19.01
CA LEU A 62 0.83 0.44 20.28
C LEU A 62 -0.63 0.90 20.24
N THR A 63 -1.20 1.20 19.07
CA THR A 63 -2.54 1.79 18.98
C THR A 63 -3.62 0.86 19.55
N GLY A 64 -3.50 -0.47 19.37
CA GLY A 64 -4.42 -1.43 19.98
C GLY A 64 -4.33 -1.43 21.51
N LEU A 65 -3.11 -1.41 22.07
CA LEU A 65 -2.88 -1.37 23.51
C LEU A 65 -3.34 -0.05 24.12
N THR A 66 -3.04 1.08 23.47
CA THR A 66 -3.52 2.40 23.89
C THR A 66 -5.04 2.48 23.81
N GLY A 67 -5.62 1.94 22.72
CA GLY A 67 -7.07 1.83 22.55
C GLY A 67 -7.70 1.02 23.67
N TYR A 68 -7.12 -0.13 24.05
CA TYR A 68 -7.59 -0.92 25.19
C TYR A 68 -7.53 -0.16 26.52
N GLN A 69 -6.47 0.65 26.72
CA GLN A 69 -6.32 1.45 27.93
C GLN A 69 -7.36 2.58 28.02
N LEU A 70 -7.63 3.27 26.90
CA LEU A 70 -8.51 4.42 26.83
C LEU A 70 -9.98 4.07 26.62
N ALA A 71 -10.29 2.91 26.03
CA ALA A 71 -11.64 2.55 25.63
C ALA A 71 -12.58 2.41 26.83
N PRO A 72 -13.78 3.01 26.77
CA PRO A 72 -14.82 2.83 27.79
C PRO A 72 -15.34 1.38 27.80
N ASP A 73 -15.37 0.73 26.64
CA ASP A 73 -15.67 -0.68 26.46
C ASP A 73 -14.49 -1.34 25.74
N LYS A 74 -13.99 -2.46 26.31
CA LYS A 74 -12.79 -3.17 25.80
C LYS A 74 -12.99 -3.76 24.41
N SER A 75 -14.23 -4.02 23.99
CA SER A 75 -14.55 -4.42 22.62
C SER A 75 -14.17 -3.36 21.56
N LEU A 76 -14.08 -2.09 21.97
CA LEU A 76 -13.68 -0.96 21.12
C LEU A 76 -12.16 -0.76 21.05
N ALA A 77 -11.36 -1.57 21.73
CA ALA A 77 -9.89 -1.40 21.82
C ALA A 77 -9.20 -1.29 20.45
N THR A 78 -9.68 -2.01 19.45
CA THR A 78 -9.12 -2.04 18.10
C THR A 78 -9.70 -0.97 17.16
N LEU A 79 -10.74 -0.24 17.60
CA LEU A 79 -11.40 0.79 16.78
C LEU A 79 -10.43 1.90 16.33
N PRO A 80 -9.56 2.48 17.18
CA PRO A 80 -8.62 3.50 16.76
C PRO A 80 -7.71 3.02 15.61
N PHE A 81 -7.23 1.78 15.69
CA PHE A 81 -6.39 1.19 14.64
C PHE A 81 -7.19 0.91 13.35
N ALA A 82 -8.41 0.41 13.47
CA ALA A 82 -9.29 0.19 12.33
C ALA A 82 -9.59 1.49 11.56
N LEU A 83 -9.72 2.60 12.27
CA LEU A 83 -9.96 3.92 11.67
C LEU A 83 -8.79 4.40 10.81
N ILE A 84 -7.55 3.99 11.09
CA ILE A 84 -6.41 4.23 10.19
C ILE A 84 -6.69 3.60 8.82
N THR A 85 -7.09 2.33 8.81
CA THR A 85 -7.37 1.60 7.56
C THR A 85 -8.59 2.15 6.83
N VAL A 86 -9.67 2.45 7.54
CA VAL A 86 -10.91 3.02 6.97
C VAL A 86 -10.65 4.41 6.39
N ALA A 87 -10.02 5.31 7.14
CA ALA A 87 -9.70 6.65 6.68
C ALA A 87 -8.75 6.62 5.47
N GLY A 88 -7.76 5.72 5.48
CA GLY A 88 -6.88 5.48 4.34
C GLY A 88 -7.64 5.03 3.10
N ALA A 89 -8.53 4.06 3.22
CA ALA A 89 -9.36 3.56 2.12
C ALA A 89 -10.24 4.67 1.52
N VAL A 90 -10.98 5.39 2.36
CA VAL A 90 -11.85 6.49 1.94
C VAL A 90 -11.04 7.60 1.27
N THR A 91 -9.93 8.02 1.88
CA THR A 91 -9.09 9.09 1.35
C THR A 91 -8.45 8.72 0.01
N THR A 92 -8.10 7.46 -0.21
CA THR A 92 -7.48 7.00 -1.48
C THR A 92 -8.36 7.34 -2.69
N LEU A 93 -9.70 7.32 -2.55
CA LEU A 93 -10.65 7.68 -3.61
C LEU A 93 -10.51 9.15 -4.02
N PHE A 94 -10.19 10.03 -3.09
CA PHE A 94 -10.09 11.48 -3.31
C PHE A 94 -8.66 11.98 -3.49
N ALA A 95 -7.67 11.25 -2.94
CA ALA A 95 -6.27 11.67 -2.96
C ALA A 95 -5.73 11.89 -4.38
N SER A 96 -6.07 11.00 -5.33
CA SER A 96 -5.63 11.15 -6.72
C SER A 96 -6.24 12.38 -7.40
N LEU A 97 -7.53 12.66 -7.15
CA LEU A 97 -8.23 13.83 -7.69
C LEU A 97 -7.67 15.13 -7.11
N LEU A 98 -7.37 15.14 -5.81
CA LEU A 98 -6.75 16.28 -5.16
C LEU A 98 -5.37 16.56 -5.75
N MET A 99 -4.52 15.52 -5.89
CA MET A 99 -3.18 15.65 -6.47
C MET A 99 -3.19 16.08 -7.94
N GLN A 100 -4.23 15.74 -8.71
CA GLN A 100 -4.39 16.26 -10.07
C GLN A 100 -4.65 17.76 -10.10
N ARG A 101 -5.32 18.32 -9.09
CA ARG A 101 -5.64 19.75 -9.01
C ARG A 101 -4.50 20.61 -8.45
N ILE A 102 -3.85 20.15 -7.36
CA ILE A 102 -2.87 20.95 -6.62
C ILE A 102 -1.41 20.52 -6.87
N GLY A 103 -1.18 19.47 -7.69
CA GLY A 103 0.12 18.87 -7.89
C GLY A 103 0.47 17.80 -6.83
N ARG A 104 1.39 16.90 -7.17
CA ARG A 104 1.81 15.80 -6.27
C ARG A 104 2.54 16.32 -5.03
N ARG A 105 3.39 17.34 -5.21
CA ARG A 105 4.14 17.95 -4.10
C ARG A 105 3.23 18.37 -2.95
N TRP A 106 2.24 19.19 -3.25
CA TRP A 106 1.34 19.71 -2.22
C TRP A 106 0.40 18.62 -1.68
N GLY A 107 -0.02 17.67 -2.52
CA GLY A 107 -0.77 16.51 -2.05
C GLY A 107 0.03 15.70 -1.02
N PHE A 108 1.30 15.43 -1.28
CA PHE A 108 2.17 14.70 -0.35
C PHE A 108 2.45 15.48 0.93
N VAL A 109 2.66 16.80 0.84
CA VAL A 109 2.84 17.65 2.02
C VAL A 109 1.58 17.66 2.89
N ILE A 110 0.40 17.81 2.29
CA ILE A 110 -0.89 17.74 3.02
C ILE A 110 -1.02 16.39 3.71
N GLY A 111 -0.82 15.28 2.97
CA GLY A 111 -0.89 13.93 3.56
C GLY A 111 0.05 13.75 4.76
N ALA A 112 1.31 14.17 4.65
CA ALA A 112 2.26 14.09 5.75
C ALA A 112 1.89 15.02 6.92
N SER A 113 1.34 16.20 6.64
CA SER A 113 0.87 17.15 7.67
C SER A 113 -0.32 16.57 8.45
N THR A 114 -1.22 15.77 7.81
CA THR A 114 -2.30 15.09 8.55
C THR A 114 -1.77 14.10 9.56
N CYS A 115 -0.63 13.44 9.30
CA CYS A 115 0.05 12.58 10.28
C CYS A 115 0.58 13.40 11.47
N ALA A 116 1.23 14.53 11.21
CA ALA A 116 1.72 15.41 12.29
C ALA A 116 0.58 15.89 13.19
N VAL A 117 -0.52 16.34 12.58
CA VAL A 117 -1.74 16.78 13.32
C VAL A 117 -2.37 15.58 14.04
N GLY A 118 -2.51 14.43 13.38
CA GLY A 118 -3.09 13.21 13.96
C GLY A 118 -2.29 12.73 15.17
N GLY A 119 -0.96 12.65 15.05
CA GLY A 119 -0.07 12.31 16.15
C GLY A 119 -0.16 13.29 17.33
N SER A 120 -0.29 14.59 17.04
CA SER A 120 -0.48 15.61 18.08
C SER A 120 -1.83 15.49 18.80
N ILE A 121 -2.91 15.21 18.05
CA ILE A 121 -4.23 14.91 18.63
C ILE A 121 -4.17 13.64 19.48
N SER A 122 -3.50 12.58 18.98
CA SER A 122 -3.34 11.33 19.72
C SER A 122 -2.53 11.51 21.00
N LEU A 123 -1.43 12.29 20.96
CA LEU A 123 -0.67 12.68 22.12
C LEU A 123 -1.55 13.38 23.19
N TRP A 124 -2.27 14.42 22.75
CA TRP A 124 -3.18 15.15 23.64
C TRP A 124 -4.23 14.21 24.26
N SER A 125 -4.80 13.33 23.43
CA SER A 125 -5.83 12.36 23.84
C SER A 125 -5.32 11.39 24.91
N VAL A 126 -4.10 10.88 24.76
CA VAL A 126 -3.48 9.97 25.72
C VAL A 126 -3.21 10.69 27.04
N LEU A 127 -2.74 11.94 27.00
CA LEU A 127 -2.50 12.75 28.20
C LEU A 127 -3.78 13.05 28.99
N HIS A 128 -4.94 13.15 28.30
CA HIS A 128 -6.23 13.50 28.93
C HIS A 128 -7.20 12.32 29.05
N GLY A 129 -6.80 11.10 28.68
CA GLY A 129 -7.66 9.93 28.76
C GLY A 129 -8.86 9.94 27.79
N ALA A 130 -8.76 10.66 26.66
CA ALA A 130 -9.88 10.93 25.77
C ALA A 130 -9.93 9.95 24.59
N PHE A 131 -10.74 8.89 24.66
CA PHE A 131 -10.83 7.84 23.65
C PHE A 131 -11.27 8.34 22.26
N TRP A 132 -12.33 9.16 22.19
CA TRP A 132 -12.89 9.56 20.89
C TRP A 132 -11.99 10.52 20.11
N SER A 133 -11.28 11.41 20.80
CA SER A 133 -10.27 12.24 20.16
C SER A 133 -9.04 11.43 19.73
N PHE A 134 -8.70 10.37 20.47
CA PHE A 134 -7.68 9.40 20.04
C PHE A 134 -8.08 8.71 18.72
N CYS A 135 -9.34 8.28 18.59
CA CYS A 135 -9.88 7.77 17.33
C CYS A 135 -9.76 8.75 16.16
N LEU A 136 -10.00 10.06 16.42
CA LEU A 136 -9.84 11.08 15.40
C LEU A 136 -8.37 11.27 15.00
N GLY A 137 -7.45 11.24 15.97
CA GLY A 137 -6.01 11.35 15.73
C GLY A 137 -5.49 10.22 14.85
N THR A 138 -5.86 8.98 15.19
CA THR A 138 -5.47 7.79 14.40
C THR A 138 -6.10 7.78 12.99
N ALA A 139 -7.35 8.23 12.84
CA ALA A 139 -7.97 8.41 11.53
C ALA A 139 -7.19 9.41 10.65
N ALA A 140 -6.66 10.50 11.22
CA ALA A 140 -5.84 11.46 10.49
C ALA A 140 -4.51 10.85 10.02
N VAL A 141 -3.92 9.90 10.76
CA VAL A 141 -2.76 9.12 10.29
C VAL A 141 -3.14 8.24 9.09
N GLY A 142 -4.36 7.70 9.07
CA GLY A 142 -4.89 6.94 7.92
C GLY A 142 -4.97 7.78 6.64
N VAL A 143 -5.26 9.07 6.74
CA VAL A 143 -5.21 10.00 5.59
C VAL A 143 -3.79 10.04 5.00
N PHE A 144 -2.76 10.13 5.82
CA PHE A 144 -1.37 10.07 5.36
C PHE A 144 -1.06 8.79 4.58
N GLN A 145 -1.55 7.64 5.06
CA GLN A 145 -1.38 6.35 4.39
C GLN A 145 -1.88 6.39 2.94
N ALA A 146 -3.01 7.04 2.67
CA ALA A 146 -3.55 7.15 1.32
C ALA A 146 -2.61 7.90 0.36
N PHE A 147 -1.99 8.98 0.81
CA PHE A 147 -1.05 9.75 -0.01
C PHE A 147 0.30 9.03 -0.18
N ALA A 148 0.80 8.37 0.86
CA ALA A 148 2.08 7.67 0.84
C ALA A 148 2.10 6.50 -0.17
N GLN A 149 0.97 5.86 -0.46
CA GLN A 149 0.86 4.84 -1.50
C GLN A 149 1.26 5.33 -2.90
N TYR A 150 1.20 6.63 -3.14
CA TYR A 150 1.58 7.23 -4.41
C TYR A 150 3.08 7.55 -4.54
N TYR A 151 3.89 7.45 -3.47
CA TYR A 151 5.33 7.76 -3.52
C TYR A 151 6.06 6.90 -4.56
N ARG A 152 5.82 5.58 -4.56
CA ARG A 152 6.42 4.66 -5.53
C ARG A 152 6.00 4.94 -6.97
N LEU A 153 4.75 5.37 -7.19
CA LEU A 153 4.23 5.71 -8.50
C LEU A 153 4.82 7.05 -8.99
N ALA A 154 4.88 8.06 -8.12
CA ALA A 154 5.50 9.34 -8.43
C ALA A 154 6.99 9.19 -8.77
N ALA A 155 7.69 8.32 -8.05
CA ALA A 155 9.08 7.99 -8.34
C ALA A 155 9.24 7.30 -9.70
N ALA A 156 8.36 6.33 -10.02
CA ALA A 156 8.37 5.62 -11.30
C ALA A 156 8.04 6.52 -12.50
N ASP A 157 7.13 7.48 -12.32
CA ASP A 157 6.72 8.41 -13.38
C ASP A 157 7.78 9.49 -13.65
N SER A 158 8.71 9.69 -12.74
CA SER A 158 9.80 10.69 -12.88
C SER A 158 10.99 10.18 -13.68
N VAL A 159 11.06 8.88 -14.03
CA VAL A 159 12.19 8.25 -14.71
C VAL A 159 11.77 7.50 -15.98
N GLY A 160 12.74 7.27 -16.89
CA GLY A 160 12.52 6.45 -18.08
C GLY A 160 12.21 4.96 -17.77
N PRO A 161 11.62 4.21 -18.73
CA PRO A 161 11.16 2.83 -18.54
C PRO A 161 12.20 1.91 -17.93
N ASP A 162 13.45 1.99 -18.36
CA ASP A 162 14.56 1.11 -17.94
C ASP A 162 14.94 1.29 -16.46
N ARG A 163 14.58 2.43 -15.83
CA ARG A 163 14.92 2.76 -14.45
C ARG A 163 13.74 2.66 -13.49
N LYS A 164 12.51 2.47 -13.99
CA LYS A 164 11.29 2.42 -13.15
C LYS A 164 11.38 1.39 -12.04
N ALA A 165 11.74 0.16 -12.37
CA ALA A 165 11.85 -0.93 -11.39
C ALA A 165 12.87 -0.60 -10.28
N ARG A 166 14.02 -0.06 -10.64
CA ARG A 166 15.08 0.31 -9.70
C ARG A 166 14.64 1.40 -8.72
N VAL A 167 13.93 2.41 -9.22
CA VAL A 167 13.47 3.53 -8.38
C VAL A 167 12.34 3.09 -7.46
N ILE A 168 11.40 2.27 -7.93
CA ILE A 168 10.35 1.65 -7.08
C ILE A 168 11.00 0.85 -5.95
N SER A 169 11.98 -0.02 -6.27
CA SER A 169 12.69 -0.81 -5.25
C SER A 169 13.41 0.06 -4.23
N MET A 170 14.00 1.19 -4.66
CA MET A 170 14.65 2.14 -3.76
C MET A 170 13.66 2.80 -2.78
N VAL A 171 12.47 3.19 -3.25
CA VAL A 171 11.41 3.75 -2.39
C VAL A 171 10.95 2.69 -1.39
N LEU A 172 10.70 1.46 -1.84
CA LEU A 172 10.27 0.37 -0.97
C LEU A 172 11.33 -0.01 0.07
N ALA A 173 12.62 0.03 -0.30
CA ALA A 173 13.73 -0.25 0.63
C ALA A 173 13.74 0.72 1.83
N GLY A 174 13.42 2.00 1.61
CA GLY A 174 13.24 2.98 2.69
C GLY A 174 12.18 2.52 3.69
N GLY A 175 11.07 1.95 3.21
CA GLY A 175 10.01 1.40 4.05
C GLY A 175 10.45 0.15 4.84
N VAL A 176 11.23 -0.75 4.23
CA VAL A 176 11.69 -1.99 4.90
C VAL A 176 12.54 -1.69 6.13
N ILE A 177 13.52 -0.77 6.00
CA ILE A 177 14.37 -0.35 7.12
C ILE A 177 13.51 0.21 8.25
N ALA A 178 12.56 1.06 7.90
CA ALA A 178 11.68 1.71 8.88
C ALA A 178 10.68 0.74 9.52
N ALA A 179 10.24 -0.31 8.84
CA ALA A 179 9.38 -1.34 9.40
C ALA A 179 10.07 -2.10 10.55
N VAL A 180 11.38 -2.31 10.45
CA VAL A 180 12.19 -2.93 11.51
C VAL A 180 12.44 -1.95 12.66
N LEU A 181 12.74 -0.68 12.35
CA LEU A 181 13.05 0.33 13.36
C LEU A 181 11.81 0.88 14.08
N GLY A 182 10.64 0.89 13.43
CA GLY A 182 9.41 1.49 13.96
C GLY A 182 8.97 0.93 15.31
N PRO A 183 8.83 -0.40 15.49
CA PRO A 183 8.49 -0.97 16.78
C PRO A 183 9.52 -0.67 17.87
N ALA A 184 10.81 -0.62 17.53
CA ALA A 184 11.86 -0.22 18.46
C ALA A 184 11.70 1.27 18.86
N LEU A 185 11.35 2.15 17.93
CA LEU A 185 11.02 3.55 18.21
C LEU A 185 9.78 3.65 19.10
N ALA A 186 8.77 2.83 18.87
CA ALA A 186 7.57 2.76 19.70
C ALA A 186 7.91 2.37 21.14
N ALA A 187 8.68 1.29 21.33
CA ALA A 187 9.11 0.82 22.64
C ALA A 187 10.00 1.84 23.37
N TRP A 188 10.91 2.48 22.65
CA TRP A 188 11.83 3.51 23.21
C TRP A 188 11.10 4.78 23.64
N SER A 189 10.14 5.26 22.83
CA SER A 189 9.45 6.52 23.06
C SER A 189 8.26 6.43 24.01
N LYS A 190 7.73 5.23 24.31
CA LYS A 190 6.50 5.03 25.10
C LYS A 190 6.54 5.66 26.51
N SER A 191 7.72 5.76 27.09
CA SER A 191 7.94 6.24 28.47
C SER A 191 8.58 7.64 28.55
N PHE A 192 8.58 8.44 27.47
CA PHE A 192 9.11 9.82 27.51
C PHE A 192 8.29 10.77 28.39
N PHE A 193 7.06 10.42 28.69
CA PHE A 193 6.18 11.13 29.61
C PHE A 193 5.75 10.20 30.76
N PRO A 194 5.32 10.77 31.90
CA PRO A 194 4.72 9.99 32.96
C PRO A 194 3.52 9.16 32.50
N THR A 195 2.76 9.67 31.55
CA THR A 195 1.64 8.97 30.91
C THR A 195 2.17 8.02 29.84
N LEU A 196 1.95 6.72 30.04
CA LEU A 196 2.40 5.66 29.13
C LEU A 196 1.85 5.89 27.72
N PHE A 197 2.67 5.61 26.71
CA PHE A 197 2.40 5.79 25.27
C PHE A 197 2.37 7.23 24.75
N ALA A 198 2.27 8.27 25.58
CA ALA A 198 2.22 9.66 25.14
C ALA A 198 3.43 10.02 24.26
N GLY A 199 4.64 9.58 24.65
CA GLY A 199 5.87 9.80 23.87
C GLY A 199 5.85 9.15 22.48
N SER A 200 5.18 8.00 22.33
CA SER A 200 5.07 7.34 21.04
C SER A 200 4.23 8.13 20.04
N TYR A 201 3.17 8.78 20.49
CA TYR A 201 2.37 9.66 19.62
C TYR A 201 3.04 11.01 19.35
N LEU A 202 3.91 11.49 20.24
CA LEU A 202 4.84 12.57 19.92
C LEU A 202 5.80 12.14 18.79
N MET A 203 6.30 10.91 18.83
CA MET A 203 7.15 10.36 17.77
C MET A 203 6.41 10.28 16.44
N VAL A 204 5.15 9.83 16.40
CA VAL A 204 4.30 9.82 15.19
C VAL A 204 4.14 11.24 14.66
N ALA A 205 3.84 12.22 15.51
CA ALA A 205 3.74 13.62 15.12
C ALA A 205 5.05 14.16 14.53
N ALA A 206 6.18 13.86 15.16
CA ALA A 206 7.50 14.29 14.71
C ALA A 206 7.89 13.66 13.36
N LEU A 207 7.62 12.37 13.17
CA LEU A 207 7.85 11.67 11.90
C LEU A 207 6.97 12.24 10.77
N GLY A 208 5.70 12.55 11.05
CA GLY A 208 4.80 13.22 10.13
C GLY A 208 5.29 14.62 9.75
N ALA A 209 5.70 15.42 10.73
CA ALA A 209 6.24 16.77 10.52
C ALA A 209 7.55 16.72 9.71
N ALA A 210 8.47 15.81 10.05
CA ALA A 210 9.72 15.62 9.31
C ALA A 210 9.45 15.22 7.86
N SER A 211 8.48 14.33 7.62
CA SER A 211 8.05 13.94 6.26
C SER A 211 7.47 15.13 5.49
N ALA A 212 6.61 15.94 6.12
CA ALA A 212 6.03 17.13 5.49
C ALA A 212 7.10 18.16 5.11
N LEU A 213 8.04 18.45 6.00
CA LEU A 213 9.16 19.35 5.75
C LEU A 213 10.09 18.84 4.65
N LEU A 214 10.43 17.54 4.69
CA LEU A 214 11.25 16.90 3.67
C LEU A 214 10.62 16.99 2.28
N LEU A 215 9.32 16.70 2.17
CA LEU A 215 8.58 16.76 0.91
C LEU A 215 8.40 18.20 0.43
N ALA A 216 8.14 19.14 1.33
CA ALA A 216 8.01 20.55 0.99
C ALA A 216 9.33 21.17 0.51
N ALA A 217 10.47 20.78 1.09
CA ALA A 217 11.77 21.31 0.71
C ALA A 217 12.41 20.56 -0.47
N GLY A 218 12.29 19.24 -0.49
CA GLY A 218 13.09 18.37 -1.36
C GLY A 218 12.38 17.85 -2.60
N TYR A 219 11.06 17.60 -2.56
CA TYR A 219 10.33 17.06 -3.69
C TYR A 219 9.92 18.16 -4.68
N ARG A 220 10.11 17.91 -5.96
CA ARG A 220 9.72 18.81 -7.05
C ARG A 220 8.88 18.06 -8.07
N ASP A 221 7.75 18.62 -8.45
CA ASP A 221 6.93 18.05 -9.53
C ASP A 221 7.74 18.07 -10.84
N ILE A 222 7.82 16.92 -11.49
CA ILE A 222 8.40 16.75 -12.83
C ILE A 222 7.22 16.46 -13.75
N GLU A 223 7.11 17.22 -14.82
CA GLU A 223 6.12 16.93 -15.87
C GLU A 223 6.28 15.48 -16.34
N SER A 224 5.24 14.68 -16.16
CA SER A 224 5.21 13.29 -16.59
C SER A 224 5.50 13.19 -18.08
N THR A 225 6.49 12.40 -18.44
CA THR A 225 6.75 12.04 -19.84
C THR A 225 5.71 11.05 -20.40
N SER A 226 4.67 10.75 -19.62
CA SER A 226 3.65 9.72 -19.93
C SER A 226 2.42 10.25 -20.67
N ASP A 227 2.46 11.44 -21.27
CA ASP A 227 1.38 11.93 -22.17
C ASP A 227 1.39 11.28 -23.58
N MET A 228 2.06 10.15 -23.74
CA MET A 228 1.73 9.30 -24.89
C MET A 228 0.49 8.47 -24.51
N PRO A 229 -0.65 8.67 -25.16
CA PRO A 229 -1.75 7.74 -25.04
C PRO A 229 -1.22 6.38 -25.47
N ASP A 230 -1.24 5.43 -24.51
CA ASP A 230 -0.94 4.03 -24.79
C ASP A 230 -1.95 3.58 -25.86
N ARG A 231 -1.50 3.53 -27.12
CA ARG A 231 -2.29 3.00 -28.23
C ARG A 231 -2.47 1.51 -28.00
N ALA A 232 -3.39 1.19 -27.09
CA ALA A 232 -3.91 -0.15 -27.01
C ALA A 232 -4.82 -0.36 -28.23
N ASP A 233 -4.32 -1.04 -29.24
CA ASP A 233 -5.06 -1.46 -30.44
C ASP A 233 -6.20 -2.46 -30.14
N ARG A 234 -6.44 -2.78 -28.86
CA ARG A 234 -7.51 -3.68 -28.44
C ARG A 234 -8.50 -2.97 -27.54
N PRO A 235 -9.81 -3.05 -27.83
CA PRO A 235 -10.84 -2.49 -26.97
C PRO A 235 -10.75 -3.13 -25.57
N ALA A 236 -10.80 -2.29 -24.50
CA ALA A 236 -10.76 -2.75 -23.14
C ALA A 236 -11.98 -3.67 -22.86
N ARG A 237 -11.73 -4.83 -22.25
CA ARG A 237 -12.78 -5.77 -21.85
C ARG A 237 -13.63 -5.17 -20.73
N SER A 238 -14.85 -5.67 -20.53
CA SER A 238 -15.65 -5.26 -19.39
C SER A 238 -14.97 -5.68 -18.08
N LEU A 239 -15.07 -4.83 -17.05
CA LEU A 239 -14.45 -5.09 -15.74
C LEU A 239 -14.89 -6.45 -15.17
N ARG A 240 -16.18 -6.78 -15.32
CA ARG A 240 -16.74 -8.07 -14.88
C ARG A 240 -16.07 -9.25 -15.60
N ALA A 241 -15.85 -9.14 -16.91
CA ALA A 241 -15.22 -10.19 -17.70
C ALA A 241 -13.77 -10.44 -17.26
N VAL A 242 -13.04 -9.39 -16.84
CA VAL A 242 -11.66 -9.54 -16.33
C VAL A 242 -11.67 -10.11 -14.91
N LEU A 243 -12.49 -9.60 -14.01
CA LEU A 243 -12.50 -10.01 -12.60
C LEU A 243 -13.02 -11.44 -12.38
N LEU A 244 -13.90 -11.95 -13.25
CA LEU A 244 -14.44 -13.31 -13.14
C LEU A 244 -13.54 -14.39 -13.78
N GLN A 245 -12.40 -14.03 -14.36
CA GLN A 245 -11.45 -15.03 -14.85
C GLN A 245 -10.87 -15.83 -13.67
N PRO A 246 -10.61 -17.14 -13.82
CA PRO A 246 -10.02 -17.96 -12.75
C PRO A 246 -8.73 -17.36 -12.18
N ILE A 247 -7.87 -16.80 -13.04
CA ILE A 247 -6.64 -16.12 -12.63
C ILE A 247 -6.90 -14.88 -11.76
N SER A 248 -7.90 -14.07 -12.12
CA SER A 248 -8.26 -12.87 -11.34
C SER A 248 -8.90 -13.24 -10.01
N LEU A 249 -9.75 -14.28 -9.98
CA LEU A 249 -10.38 -14.79 -8.75
C LEU A 249 -9.33 -15.35 -7.80
N ALA A 250 -8.37 -16.13 -8.29
CA ALA A 250 -7.25 -16.62 -7.47
C ALA A 250 -6.38 -15.46 -6.94
N ALA A 251 -6.09 -14.46 -7.78
CA ALA A 251 -5.33 -13.28 -7.40
C ALA A 251 -6.04 -12.48 -6.30
N LEU A 252 -7.34 -12.20 -6.47
CA LEU A 252 -8.17 -11.51 -5.50
C LEU A 252 -8.29 -12.30 -4.20
N ALA A 253 -8.55 -13.61 -4.27
CA ALA A 253 -8.65 -14.46 -3.10
C ALA A 253 -7.37 -14.38 -2.26
N ASN A 254 -6.19 -14.51 -2.87
CA ASN A 254 -4.92 -14.40 -2.16
C ASN A 254 -4.68 -13.02 -1.55
N ASN A 255 -4.93 -11.95 -2.29
CA ASN A 255 -4.73 -10.58 -1.81
C ASN A 255 -5.72 -10.21 -0.70
N VAL A 256 -7.00 -10.54 -0.87
CA VAL A 256 -8.05 -10.15 0.07
C VAL A 256 -7.99 -11.04 1.31
N ILE A 257 -8.00 -12.36 1.15
CA ILE A 257 -7.99 -13.29 2.28
C ILE A 257 -6.66 -13.19 3.04
N GLY A 258 -5.53 -13.13 2.33
CA GLY A 258 -4.23 -12.90 2.97
C GLY A 258 -4.22 -11.60 3.79
N GLY A 259 -4.77 -10.51 3.26
CA GLY A 259 -4.92 -9.24 3.97
C GLY A 259 -5.86 -9.31 5.18
N VAL A 260 -7.02 -9.96 5.02
CA VAL A 260 -8.00 -10.18 6.11
C VAL A 260 -7.39 -10.98 7.24
N VAL A 261 -6.81 -12.14 6.94
CA VAL A 261 -6.18 -13.03 7.93
C VAL A 261 -5.06 -12.31 8.67
N MET A 262 -4.18 -11.63 7.93
CA MET A 262 -3.08 -10.87 8.50
C MET A 262 -3.58 -9.77 9.45
N MET A 263 -4.49 -8.89 8.99
CA MET A 263 -4.97 -7.77 9.80
C MET A 263 -5.77 -8.24 11.01
N PHE A 264 -6.57 -9.30 10.86
CA PHE A 264 -7.40 -9.85 11.92
C PHE A 264 -6.57 -10.39 13.09
N VAL A 265 -5.57 -11.22 12.79
CA VAL A 265 -4.72 -11.85 13.80
C VAL A 265 -3.71 -10.86 14.38
N MET A 266 -3.02 -10.08 13.51
CA MET A 266 -2.00 -9.14 13.94
C MET A 266 -2.56 -8.05 14.87
N THR A 267 -3.76 -7.52 14.58
CA THR A 267 -4.40 -6.50 15.41
C THR A 267 -4.73 -7.02 16.81
N ALA A 268 -5.11 -8.29 16.93
CA ALA A 268 -5.47 -8.92 18.20
C ALA A 268 -4.24 -9.44 18.99
N ALA A 269 -3.14 -9.77 18.30
CA ALA A 269 -2.00 -10.46 18.91
C ALA A 269 -1.36 -9.72 20.09
N PRO A 270 -1.07 -8.40 20.05
CA PRO A 270 -0.51 -7.70 21.22
C PRO A 270 -1.46 -7.70 22.42
N LEU A 271 -2.78 -7.58 22.15
CA LEU A 271 -3.80 -7.63 23.21
C LEU A 271 -3.88 -9.03 23.83
N ALA A 272 -3.85 -10.07 23.01
CA ALA A 272 -3.86 -11.46 23.44
C ALA A 272 -2.60 -11.80 24.27
N ALA A 273 -1.42 -11.30 23.86
CA ALA A 273 -0.17 -11.49 24.58
C ALA A 273 -0.24 -10.86 25.99
N VAL A 274 -0.70 -9.60 26.08
CA VAL A 274 -0.87 -8.92 27.37
C VAL A 274 -1.94 -9.60 28.23
N ALA A 275 -3.05 -10.05 27.65
CA ALA A 275 -4.06 -10.84 28.34
C ALA A 275 -3.53 -12.20 28.85
N SER A 276 -2.49 -12.73 28.21
CA SER A 276 -1.77 -13.95 28.61
C SER A 276 -0.60 -13.67 29.59
N HIS A 277 -0.61 -12.52 30.26
CA HIS A 277 0.38 -12.09 31.27
C HIS A 277 1.79 -11.81 30.72
N HIS A 278 1.95 -11.57 29.42
CA HIS A 278 3.20 -11.07 28.84
C HIS A 278 3.28 -9.54 28.97
N SER A 279 4.50 -9.00 28.90
CA SER A 279 4.72 -7.57 29.00
C SER A 279 4.27 -6.82 27.73
N ILE A 280 4.07 -5.51 27.85
CA ILE A 280 3.80 -4.63 26.70
C ILE A 280 4.99 -4.67 25.71
N ASP A 281 6.21 -4.77 26.21
CA ASP A 281 7.41 -4.88 25.38
C ASP A 281 7.44 -6.20 24.60
N ASP A 282 6.98 -7.29 25.18
CA ASP A 282 6.81 -8.56 24.47
C ASP A 282 5.82 -8.41 23.32
N GLY A 283 4.69 -7.73 23.57
CA GLY A 283 3.71 -7.40 22.52
C GLY A 283 4.32 -6.58 21.39
N ALA A 284 5.13 -5.57 21.68
CA ALA A 284 5.84 -4.77 20.71
C ALA A 284 6.86 -5.60 19.91
N ASN A 285 7.64 -6.44 20.58
CA ASN A 285 8.62 -7.32 19.94
C ASN A 285 7.97 -8.39 19.05
N ILE A 286 6.82 -8.94 19.43
CA ILE A 286 6.04 -9.85 18.59
C ILE A 286 5.69 -9.19 17.27
N ILE A 287 5.19 -7.94 17.30
CA ILE A 287 4.88 -7.17 16.10
C ILE A 287 6.14 -6.84 15.28
N GLN A 288 7.27 -6.54 15.94
CA GLN A 288 8.53 -6.29 15.23
C GLN A 288 8.96 -7.50 14.38
N TRP A 289 8.96 -8.71 14.98
CA TRP A 289 9.30 -9.93 14.25
C TRP A 289 8.27 -10.29 13.17
N HIS A 290 6.99 -10.00 13.43
CA HIS A 290 5.95 -10.12 12.41
C HIS A 290 6.25 -9.22 11.19
N LEU A 291 6.59 -7.96 11.42
CA LEU A 291 6.95 -7.02 10.33
C LEU A 291 8.21 -7.47 9.58
N VAL A 292 9.20 -8.03 10.27
CA VAL A 292 10.34 -8.69 9.60
C VAL A 292 9.85 -9.80 8.67
N GLY A 293 8.95 -10.67 9.16
CA GLY A 293 8.32 -11.73 8.36
C GLY A 293 7.53 -11.18 7.17
N MET A 294 6.86 -10.03 7.30
CA MET A 294 6.12 -9.39 6.23
C MET A 294 7.00 -8.86 5.10
N TYR A 295 8.16 -8.28 5.43
CA TYR A 295 8.93 -7.52 4.46
C TYR A 295 10.20 -8.24 3.99
N ALA A 296 10.90 -8.98 4.86
CA ALA A 296 12.15 -9.63 4.49
C ALA A 296 12.03 -10.64 3.33
N PRO A 297 10.96 -11.47 3.26
CA PRO A 297 10.81 -12.41 2.14
C PRO A 297 10.64 -11.73 0.78
N SER A 298 10.22 -10.47 0.71
CA SER A 298 10.06 -9.74 -0.55
C SER A 298 11.35 -9.64 -1.37
N PHE A 299 12.53 -9.69 -0.71
CA PHE A 299 13.82 -9.65 -1.40
C PHE A 299 14.08 -10.90 -2.27
N PHE A 300 13.48 -12.04 -1.90
CA PHE A 300 13.69 -13.31 -2.61
C PHE A 300 12.38 -13.95 -3.12
N ALA A 301 11.22 -13.34 -2.85
CA ALA A 301 9.93 -13.86 -3.33
C ALA A 301 9.88 -14.02 -4.85
N GLY A 302 10.46 -13.09 -5.61
CA GLY A 302 10.55 -13.19 -7.07
C GLY A 302 11.39 -14.40 -7.51
N TRP A 303 12.52 -14.67 -6.85
CA TRP A 303 13.34 -15.86 -7.10
C TRP A 303 12.59 -17.15 -6.74
N LEU A 304 11.85 -17.18 -5.63
CA LEU A 304 11.01 -18.33 -5.26
C LEU A 304 9.95 -18.62 -6.33
N ILE A 305 9.27 -17.58 -6.84
CA ILE A 305 8.27 -17.72 -7.90
C ILE A 305 8.89 -18.28 -9.18
N THR A 306 10.08 -17.80 -9.56
CA THR A 306 10.75 -18.32 -10.78
C THR A 306 11.28 -19.75 -10.59
N ARG A 307 11.68 -20.13 -9.37
CA ARG A 307 12.27 -21.45 -9.09
C ARG A 307 11.23 -22.55 -8.87
N PHE A 308 10.16 -22.24 -8.15
CA PHE A 308 9.15 -23.23 -7.70
C PHE A 308 7.79 -23.04 -8.38
N GLY A 309 7.60 -21.95 -9.11
CA GLY A 309 6.34 -21.59 -9.72
C GLY A 309 5.41 -20.80 -8.80
N MET A 310 4.52 -20.02 -9.41
CA MET A 310 3.55 -19.18 -8.71
C MET A 310 2.62 -19.98 -7.78
N PRO A 311 2.03 -21.14 -8.20
CA PRO A 311 1.13 -21.90 -7.34
C PRO A 311 1.80 -22.37 -6.05
N ALA A 312 3.04 -22.86 -6.13
CA ALA A 312 3.76 -23.37 -4.96
C ALA A 312 3.99 -22.28 -3.91
N VAL A 313 4.35 -21.06 -4.34
CA VAL A 313 4.56 -19.92 -3.45
C VAL A 313 3.25 -19.48 -2.78
N LEU A 314 2.13 -19.44 -3.53
CA LEU A 314 0.83 -19.12 -2.98
C LEU A 314 0.37 -20.15 -1.93
N PHE A 315 0.49 -21.44 -2.23
CA PHE A 315 0.15 -22.50 -1.27
C PHE A 315 1.06 -22.48 -0.04
N ALA A 316 2.36 -22.23 -0.20
CA ALA A 316 3.28 -22.07 0.92
C ALA A 316 2.85 -20.90 1.84
N GLY A 317 2.38 -19.79 1.25
CA GLY A 317 1.83 -18.65 1.99
C GLY A 317 0.59 -19.02 2.81
N MET A 318 -0.36 -19.76 2.22
CA MET A 318 -1.57 -20.23 2.91
C MET A 318 -1.22 -21.23 4.02
N VAL A 319 -0.30 -22.17 3.77
CA VAL A 319 0.15 -23.14 4.78
C VAL A 319 0.79 -22.45 5.96
N LEU A 320 1.71 -21.51 5.72
CA LEU A 320 2.35 -20.73 6.81
C LEU A 320 1.33 -19.93 7.64
N SER A 321 0.35 -19.30 6.97
CA SER A 321 -0.75 -18.62 7.67
C SER A 321 -1.62 -19.59 8.46
N GLY A 322 -1.86 -20.80 7.95
CA GLY A 322 -2.56 -21.87 8.66
C GLY A 322 -1.77 -22.41 9.86
N VAL A 323 -0.46 -22.55 9.72
CA VAL A 323 0.45 -22.92 10.82
C VAL A 323 0.40 -21.89 11.94
N CYS A 324 0.33 -20.59 11.63
CA CYS A 324 0.08 -19.55 12.64
C CYS A 324 -1.18 -19.86 13.45
N GLY A 325 -2.31 -20.11 12.75
CA GLY A 325 -3.57 -20.45 13.41
C GLY A 325 -3.47 -21.70 14.30
N LEU A 326 -2.81 -22.75 13.84
CA LEU A 326 -2.61 -23.99 14.60
C LEU A 326 -1.73 -23.78 15.84
N ILE A 327 -0.60 -23.06 15.72
CA ILE A 327 0.25 -22.75 16.88
C ILE A 327 -0.52 -21.96 17.93
N ALA A 328 -1.31 -20.97 17.50
CA ALA A 328 -2.11 -20.15 18.40
C ALA A 328 -3.18 -20.94 19.18
N THR A 329 -3.57 -22.13 18.71
CA THR A 329 -4.50 -23.01 19.43
C THR A 329 -3.83 -23.90 20.48
N THR A 330 -2.50 -24.09 20.38
CA THR A 330 -1.75 -25.03 21.22
C THR A 330 -1.10 -24.38 22.43
N SER A 331 -0.71 -23.10 22.33
CA SER A 331 0.02 -22.40 23.37
C SER A 331 -0.16 -20.89 23.31
N THR A 332 -0.23 -20.27 24.48
CA THR A 332 -0.16 -18.82 24.70
C THR A 332 1.19 -18.38 25.26
N GLY A 333 2.20 -19.24 25.22
CA GLY A 333 3.56 -18.89 25.62
C GLY A 333 4.20 -17.91 24.63
N LEU A 334 5.14 -17.11 25.10
CA LEU A 334 5.78 -16.04 24.32
C LEU A 334 6.43 -16.57 23.03
N ALA A 335 7.10 -17.72 23.08
CA ALA A 335 7.70 -18.34 21.89
C ALA A 335 6.65 -18.72 20.84
N ALA A 336 5.46 -19.19 21.27
CA ALA A 336 4.36 -19.50 20.36
C ALA A 336 3.87 -18.25 19.64
N PHE A 337 3.71 -17.11 20.32
CA PHE A 337 3.38 -15.83 19.68
C PHE A 337 4.42 -15.42 18.64
N TYR A 338 5.72 -15.49 18.97
CA TYR A 338 6.78 -15.13 18.03
C TYR A 338 6.74 -15.98 16.77
N VAL A 339 6.68 -17.32 16.92
CA VAL A 339 6.69 -18.24 15.77
C VAL A 339 5.40 -18.09 14.95
N ALA A 340 4.25 -18.01 15.62
CA ALA A 340 2.95 -17.84 14.97
C ALA A 340 2.92 -16.56 14.12
N LEU A 341 3.29 -15.43 14.71
CA LEU A 341 3.24 -14.13 14.03
C LEU A 341 4.32 -14.00 12.93
N LEU A 342 5.49 -14.61 13.11
CA LEU A 342 6.51 -14.70 12.06
C LEU A 342 5.98 -15.50 10.87
N CYS A 343 5.39 -16.68 11.10
CA CYS A 343 4.74 -17.50 10.06
C CYS A 343 3.63 -16.73 9.35
N LEU A 344 2.80 -15.99 10.09
CA LEU A 344 1.76 -15.15 9.53
C LEU A 344 2.32 -14.06 8.61
N GLY A 345 3.40 -13.40 9.02
CA GLY A 345 4.06 -12.35 8.22
C GLY A 345 4.61 -12.89 6.91
N VAL A 346 5.37 -14.00 6.96
CA VAL A 346 5.91 -14.67 5.76
C VAL A 346 4.78 -15.19 4.88
N GLY A 347 3.76 -15.81 5.47
CA GLY A 347 2.59 -16.33 4.77
C GLY A 347 1.85 -15.24 4.02
N TRP A 348 1.58 -14.12 4.68
CA TRP A 348 1.00 -12.95 4.05
C TRP A 348 1.85 -12.40 2.90
N ASN A 349 3.17 -12.29 3.08
CA ASN A 349 4.07 -11.80 2.04
C ASN A 349 3.95 -12.63 0.76
N PHE A 350 3.97 -13.96 0.87
CA PHE A 350 3.87 -14.86 -0.27
C PHE A 350 2.51 -14.75 -0.97
N MET A 351 1.41 -14.71 -0.21
CA MET A 351 0.06 -14.52 -0.75
C MET A 351 -0.08 -13.14 -1.41
N PHE A 352 0.47 -12.08 -0.80
CA PHE A 352 0.38 -10.72 -1.31
C PHE A 352 1.22 -10.50 -2.56
N VAL A 353 2.50 -10.89 -2.54
CA VAL A 353 3.41 -10.74 -3.70
C VAL A 353 2.93 -11.62 -4.86
N GLY A 354 2.59 -12.88 -4.58
CA GLY A 354 2.07 -13.80 -5.59
C GLY A 354 0.73 -13.34 -6.14
N GLY A 355 -0.21 -12.99 -5.28
CA GLY A 355 -1.53 -12.50 -5.68
C GLY A 355 -1.48 -11.20 -6.48
N THR A 356 -0.61 -10.25 -6.10
CA THR A 356 -0.43 -8.99 -6.84
C THR A 356 0.20 -9.25 -8.22
N THR A 357 1.18 -10.14 -8.31
CA THR A 357 1.82 -10.53 -9.57
C THR A 357 0.82 -11.23 -10.48
N LEU A 358 0.00 -12.13 -9.92
CA LEU A 358 -1.03 -12.84 -10.66
C LEU A 358 -2.12 -11.88 -11.18
N LEU A 359 -2.56 -10.91 -10.36
CA LEU A 359 -3.49 -9.87 -10.79
C LEU A 359 -2.92 -9.03 -11.93
N ALA A 360 -1.63 -8.68 -11.86
CA ALA A 360 -0.98 -7.89 -12.90
C ALA A 360 -0.93 -8.62 -14.26
N SER A 361 -0.89 -9.96 -14.26
CA SER A 361 -0.92 -10.78 -15.49
C SER A 361 -2.32 -11.04 -16.05
N SER A 362 -3.39 -10.73 -15.30
CA SER A 362 -4.78 -11.03 -15.69
C SER A 362 -5.42 -9.98 -16.61
N HIS A 363 -4.83 -8.81 -16.76
CA HIS A 363 -5.41 -7.68 -17.46
C HIS A 363 -4.46 -7.02 -18.48
N LEU A 364 -5.02 -6.36 -19.48
CA LEU A 364 -4.29 -5.56 -20.46
C LEU A 364 -3.84 -4.21 -19.83
N PRO A 365 -2.81 -3.55 -20.41
CA PRO A 365 -2.38 -2.22 -19.94
C PRO A 365 -3.51 -1.19 -19.86
N ALA A 366 -4.42 -1.17 -20.84
CA ALA A 366 -5.58 -0.27 -20.88
C ALA A 366 -6.61 -0.53 -19.75
N GLU A 367 -6.66 -1.75 -19.20
CA GLU A 367 -7.58 -2.16 -18.14
C GLU A 367 -7.01 -1.94 -16.74
N ARG A 368 -5.68 -1.74 -16.63
CA ARG A 368 -4.89 -1.76 -15.40
C ARG A 368 -5.48 -0.88 -14.30
N ALA A 369 -5.74 0.39 -14.59
CA ALA A 369 -6.20 1.34 -13.58
C ALA A 369 -7.55 0.93 -12.95
N ARG A 370 -8.48 0.44 -13.79
CA ARG A 370 -9.82 0.02 -13.33
C ARG A 370 -9.76 -1.28 -12.54
N VAL A 371 -9.01 -2.29 -13.03
CA VAL A 371 -8.91 -3.60 -12.38
C VAL A 371 -8.18 -3.50 -11.04
N GLN A 372 -7.01 -2.85 -11.03
CA GLN A 372 -6.24 -2.66 -9.80
C GLN A 372 -6.97 -1.76 -8.80
N GLY A 373 -7.62 -0.68 -9.25
CA GLY A 373 -8.39 0.20 -8.37
C GLY A 373 -9.53 -0.53 -7.64
N VAL A 374 -10.30 -1.35 -8.37
CA VAL A 374 -11.37 -2.15 -7.76
C VAL A 374 -10.82 -3.25 -6.85
N ALA A 375 -9.74 -3.93 -7.25
CA ALA A 375 -9.09 -4.95 -6.42
C ALA A 375 -8.59 -4.37 -5.09
N GLU A 376 -7.94 -3.20 -5.12
CA GLU A 376 -7.49 -2.51 -3.91
C GLU A 376 -8.66 -2.04 -3.04
N MET A 377 -9.73 -1.52 -3.62
CA MET A 377 -10.93 -1.12 -2.88
C MET A 377 -11.55 -2.32 -2.14
N ILE A 378 -11.68 -3.47 -2.82
CA ILE A 378 -12.18 -4.71 -2.21
C ILE A 378 -11.26 -5.13 -1.07
N ARG A 379 -9.95 -5.19 -1.31
CA ARG A 379 -8.96 -5.55 -0.30
C ARG A 379 -9.03 -4.65 0.93
N TYR A 380 -9.03 -3.33 0.74
CA TYR A 380 -9.10 -2.37 1.86
C TYR A 380 -10.43 -2.47 2.62
N GLY A 381 -11.55 -2.64 1.94
CA GLY A 381 -12.86 -2.80 2.57
C GLY A 381 -12.90 -4.03 3.49
N PHE A 382 -12.45 -5.18 2.98
CA PHE A 382 -12.44 -6.42 3.78
C PHE A 382 -11.39 -6.38 4.91
N THR A 383 -10.21 -5.81 4.69
CA THR A 383 -9.20 -5.67 5.76
C THR A 383 -9.65 -4.71 6.84
N ALA A 384 -10.34 -3.61 6.50
CA ALA A 384 -10.93 -2.70 7.48
C ALA A 384 -12.00 -3.41 8.33
N ALA A 385 -12.89 -4.18 7.69
CA ALA A 385 -13.89 -4.98 8.40
C ALA A 385 -13.24 -6.01 9.33
N ALA A 386 -12.19 -6.69 8.90
CA ALA A 386 -11.43 -7.63 9.71
C ALA A 386 -10.78 -6.94 10.93
N THR A 387 -10.18 -5.77 10.74
CA THR A 387 -9.56 -5.01 11.83
C THR A 387 -10.61 -4.56 12.85
N LEU A 388 -11.79 -4.09 12.39
CA LEU A 388 -12.91 -3.73 13.26
C LEU A 388 -13.44 -4.92 14.05
N ALA A 389 -13.51 -6.11 13.43
CA ALA A 389 -14.00 -7.32 14.06
C ALA A 389 -13.01 -7.93 15.05
N ALA A 390 -11.71 -7.66 14.95
CA ALA A 390 -10.66 -8.30 15.73
C ALA A 390 -10.85 -8.12 17.25
N GLY A 391 -11.14 -6.88 17.71
CA GLY A 391 -11.37 -6.58 19.13
C GLY A 391 -12.61 -7.30 19.70
N PRO A 392 -13.79 -7.10 19.13
CA PRO A 392 -15.01 -7.79 19.60
C PRO A 392 -14.91 -9.32 19.57
N VAL A 393 -14.23 -9.89 18.56
CA VAL A 393 -14.04 -11.34 18.48
C VAL A 393 -13.07 -11.84 19.55
N LEU A 394 -11.95 -11.12 19.75
CA LEU A 394 -11.00 -11.45 20.82
C LEU A 394 -11.65 -11.39 22.20
N GLU A 395 -12.42 -10.35 22.48
CA GLU A 395 -13.07 -10.13 23.77
C GLU A 395 -14.14 -11.19 24.07
N ARG A 396 -14.98 -11.55 23.07
CA ARG A 396 -16.10 -12.49 23.28
C ARG A 396 -15.71 -13.96 23.16
N PHE A 397 -14.80 -14.30 22.27
CA PHE A 397 -14.51 -15.68 21.88
C PHE A 397 -13.07 -16.12 22.20
N GLY A 398 -12.22 -15.17 22.58
CA GLY A 398 -10.82 -15.41 22.92
C GLY A 398 -9.89 -15.67 21.73
N TRP A 399 -8.60 -15.81 22.06
CA TRP A 399 -7.52 -15.92 21.10
C TRP A 399 -7.59 -17.17 20.22
N VAL A 400 -7.94 -18.32 20.81
CA VAL A 400 -8.05 -19.60 20.07
C VAL A 400 -9.11 -19.55 19.00
N SER A 401 -10.32 -19.10 19.35
CA SER A 401 -11.44 -19.00 18.41
C SER A 401 -11.16 -18.03 17.27
N LEU A 402 -10.51 -16.88 17.59
CA LEU A 402 -10.09 -15.90 16.59
C LEU A 402 -9.16 -16.53 15.54
N ASN A 403 -8.22 -17.38 15.98
CA ASN A 403 -7.30 -18.06 15.06
C ASN A 403 -7.93 -19.24 14.30
N LEU A 404 -8.96 -19.89 14.85
CA LEU A 404 -9.67 -20.95 14.13
C LEU A 404 -10.51 -20.41 12.97
N VAL A 405 -11.06 -19.21 13.08
CA VAL A 405 -11.88 -18.57 12.03
C VAL A 405 -11.07 -18.31 10.75
N ILE A 406 -9.74 -18.19 10.82
CA ILE A 406 -8.91 -17.96 9.63
C ILE A 406 -8.80 -19.22 8.74
N LEU A 407 -8.92 -20.42 9.29
CA LEU A 407 -8.71 -21.67 8.56
C LEU A 407 -9.69 -21.87 7.39
N PRO A 408 -11.02 -21.68 7.53
CA PRO A 408 -11.94 -21.77 6.41
C PRO A 408 -11.69 -20.68 5.34
N LEU A 409 -11.22 -19.50 5.72
CA LEU A 409 -10.85 -18.45 4.76
C LEU A 409 -9.64 -18.88 3.92
N LEU A 410 -8.60 -19.45 4.57
CA LEU A 410 -7.42 -19.97 3.87
C LEU A 410 -7.78 -21.15 2.94
N LEU A 411 -8.70 -22.02 3.37
CA LEU A 411 -9.22 -23.09 2.53
C LEU A 411 -9.91 -22.53 1.28
N MET A 412 -10.71 -21.48 1.44
CA MET A 412 -11.35 -20.81 0.29
C MET A 412 -10.31 -20.24 -0.68
N ALA A 413 -9.24 -19.60 -0.18
CA ALA A 413 -8.14 -19.12 -1.03
C ALA A 413 -7.45 -20.28 -1.76
N ALA A 414 -7.23 -21.41 -1.07
CA ALA A 414 -6.63 -22.61 -1.64
C ALA A 414 -7.50 -23.20 -2.76
N VAL A 415 -8.81 -23.29 -2.56
CA VAL A 415 -9.76 -23.76 -3.58
C VAL A 415 -9.75 -22.86 -4.82
N MET A 416 -9.80 -21.52 -4.64
CA MET A 416 -9.75 -20.58 -5.77
C MET A 416 -8.43 -20.70 -6.54
N THR A 417 -7.32 -20.83 -5.84
CA THR A 417 -6.00 -21.05 -6.45
C THR A 417 -5.94 -22.37 -7.20
N LEU A 418 -6.50 -23.45 -6.66
CA LEU A 418 -6.55 -24.76 -7.31
C LEU A 418 -7.42 -24.74 -8.59
N ILE A 419 -8.56 -24.02 -8.56
CA ILE A 419 -9.41 -23.84 -9.75
C ILE A 419 -8.63 -23.16 -10.86
N TRP A 420 -7.87 -22.11 -10.53
CA TRP A 420 -7.02 -21.43 -11.50
C TRP A 420 -5.95 -22.36 -12.08
N VAL A 421 -5.21 -23.08 -11.26
CA VAL A 421 -4.16 -24.04 -11.72
C VAL A 421 -4.76 -25.05 -12.69
N ARG A 422 -5.88 -25.69 -12.33
CA ARG A 422 -6.55 -26.66 -13.19
C ARG A 422 -7.08 -26.06 -14.49
N SER A 423 -7.51 -24.81 -14.49
CA SER A 423 -7.96 -24.15 -15.72
C SER A 423 -6.79 -23.91 -16.69
N THR A 424 -5.64 -23.50 -16.14
CA THR A 424 -4.42 -23.27 -16.93
C THR A 424 -3.88 -24.58 -17.53
N ASP A 425 -3.88 -25.67 -16.76
CA ASP A 425 -3.44 -26.99 -17.26
C ASP A 425 -4.33 -27.45 -18.42
N ARG A 426 -5.65 -27.30 -18.32
CA ARG A 426 -6.59 -27.64 -19.41
C ARG A 426 -6.37 -26.81 -20.68
N GLU A 427 -6.08 -25.53 -20.53
CA GLU A 427 -5.77 -24.65 -21.67
C GLU A 427 -4.47 -25.07 -22.37
N ASN A 428 -3.44 -25.43 -21.59
CA ASN A 428 -2.15 -25.91 -22.12
C ASN A 428 -2.33 -27.26 -22.86
N ASP A 429 -3.08 -28.20 -22.28
CA ASP A 429 -3.36 -29.50 -22.90
C ASP A 429 -4.16 -29.35 -24.21
N ALA A 430 -5.14 -28.45 -24.23
CA ALA A 430 -5.93 -28.15 -25.43
C ALA A 430 -5.07 -27.52 -26.55
N GLN A 431 -4.10 -26.67 -26.20
CA GLN A 431 -3.17 -26.07 -27.15
C GLN A 431 -2.15 -27.11 -27.67
N ALA A 432 -1.67 -28.00 -26.82
CA ALA A 432 -0.72 -29.08 -27.19
C ALA A 432 -1.38 -30.12 -28.10
N GLY A 433 -2.71 -30.34 -27.96
CA GLY A 433 -3.48 -31.27 -28.81
C GLY A 433 -4.01 -30.68 -30.13
N ALA A 434 -3.85 -29.33 -30.33
CA ALA A 434 -4.31 -28.70 -31.57
C ALA A 434 -3.40 -29.09 -32.76
N PRO A 435 -3.96 -29.56 -33.92
CA PRO A 435 -3.16 -29.89 -35.10
C PRO A 435 -2.41 -28.64 -35.61
N LEU A 436 -1.12 -28.81 -35.92
CA LEU A 436 -0.31 -27.77 -36.51
C LEU A 436 -1.02 -27.18 -37.74
N PRO A 437 -1.07 -25.84 -37.89
CA PRO A 437 -1.65 -25.22 -39.07
C PRO A 437 -0.94 -25.81 -40.30
N SER A 438 -1.73 -26.41 -41.20
CA SER A 438 -1.24 -26.95 -42.46
C SER A 438 -0.50 -25.86 -43.23
N ALA A 439 0.77 -26.10 -43.55
CA ALA A 439 1.57 -25.18 -44.36
C ALA A 439 0.78 -24.78 -45.62
N PRO A 440 0.83 -23.50 -46.00
CA PRO A 440 0.11 -23.05 -47.21
C PRO A 440 0.60 -23.85 -48.42
N ARG A 441 -0.26 -24.71 -48.96
CA ARG A 441 -0.03 -25.38 -50.24
C ARG A 441 -0.09 -24.32 -51.32
N GLY A 442 1.04 -24.06 -51.97
CA GLY A 442 0.98 -23.49 -53.30
C GLY A 442 1.57 -22.09 -53.47
N ALA A 443 2.85 -22.07 -53.79
CA ALA A 443 3.37 -21.16 -54.78
C ALA A 443 4.43 -21.90 -55.57
N ALA A 444 3.93 -22.89 -56.36
CA ALA A 444 4.68 -23.38 -57.53
C ALA A 444 3.87 -22.93 -58.75
N ARG A 445 4.25 -21.77 -59.32
CA ARG A 445 4.27 -21.44 -60.78
C ARG A 445 4.90 -20.09 -60.99
#